data_86fec03c248d8012c014e1776b688b36
#
_entry.id   86fec03c248d8012c014e1776b688b36
#
_cell.length_a   1.000
_cell.length_b   1.000
_cell.length_c   1.000
_cell.angle_alpha   90.00
_cell.angle_beta   90.00
_cell.angle_gamma   90.00
#
_symmetry.space_group_name_H-M   'P 1'
#
loop_
_entity.id
_entity.type
_entity.pdbx_description
1 polymer ?
#
loop_
_entity_poly.entity_id
_entity_poly.type
_entity_poly.pdbx_seq_one_letter_code
_entity_poly.pdbx_strand_id
1 'polypeptide(L)'
;MEHLLDQTKFFDSNDYEYNQSSKIGIMLIHGFTNTTYELKKLIDFLASKNLHVCAYNLPGHGTSVKACNTTTYSEWLSFTEQKFAELSSSCDETFICGISMGALIAMHISTLFPVNGLISAAPVLEFNKPFKINILNPLLCHMFKSRPKKYEVNNGQSIYYGYNQWPLIALNELRKLSKHVYNNVLSNVDCPALLIHSKDDKTAIFNNYSITKNYIGSNDVSSLIIEKSKHNIFDCDNEKEIIQTKILDFIDQHSSYTASF
;
A
#
# COMPACT_ATOMS: atom_id res chain seq x y z
N MET A 1 3.12 -25.26 -24.53
CA MET A 1 2.89 -25.58 -23.10
C MET A 1 3.71 -24.58 -22.32
N GLU A 2 3.10 -23.42 -22.03
CA GLU A 2 3.71 -22.41 -21.17
C GLU A 2 3.82 -23.03 -19.77
N HIS A 3 5.03 -23.13 -19.27
CA HIS A 3 5.26 -23.45 -17.88
C HIS A 3 4.53 -22.38 -17.04
N LEU A 4 3.41 -22.76 -16.45
CA LEU A 4 2.85 -22.12 -15.29
C LEU A 4 3.93 -22.20 -14.20
N LEU A 5 4.84 -21.23 -14.19
CA LEU A 5 5.72 -20.99 -13.07
C LEU A 5 4.82 -20.92 -11.84
N ASP A 6 5.18 -21.62 -10.80
CA ASP A 6 4.44 -21.75 -9.56
C ASP A 6 4.07 -20.35 -9.01
N GLN A 7 2.93 -19.80 -9.46
CA GLN A 7 2.42 -18.50 -9.08
C GLN A 7 1.90 -18.50 -7.64
N THR A 8 1.76 -19.69 -7.05
CA THR A 8 1.15 -19.86 -5.73
C THR A 8 2.05 -19.35 -4.60
N LYS A 9 3.35 -19.19 -4.85
CA LYS A 9 4.32 -18.87 -3.80
C LYS A 9 4.33 -17.39 -3.37
N PHE A 10 3.80 -16.47 -4.21
CA PHE A 10 3.82 -15.01 -3.98
C PHE A 10 2.48 -14.34 -4.28
N PHE A 11 1.41 -15.11 -4.25
CA PHE A 11 0.05 -14.69 -4.50
C PHE A 11 -0.83 -15.22 -3.38
N ASP A 12 -1.52 -14.33 -2.68
CA ASP A 12 -2.43 -14.72 -1.61
C ASP A 12 -3.81 -14.10 -1.84
N SER A 13 -4.81 -14.95 -1.94
CA SER A 13 -6.21 -14.51 -2.06
C SER A 13 -6.93 -14.39 -0.72
N ASN A 14 -6.24 -14.68 0.39
CA ASN A 14 -6.84 -14.60 1.71
C ASN A 14 -6.87 -13.15 2.21
N ASP A 15 -7.93 -12.84 2.93
CA ASP A 15 -7.99 -11.67 3.79
C ASP A 15 -7.51 -12.06 5.19
N TYR A 16 -7.03 -11.08 5.94
CA TYR A 16 -6.49 -11.30 7.28
C TYR A 16 -7.18 -10.38 8.27
N GLU A 17 -7.57 -10.95 9.40
CA GLU A 17 -8.08 -10.21 10.53
C GLU A 17 -7.70 -10.92 11.83
N TYR A 18 -6.95 -10.23 12.71
CA TYR A 18 -6.42 -10.78 13.95
C TYR A 18 -6.76 -9.89 15.14
N ASN A 19 -6.91 -10.50 16.31
CA ASN A 19 -7.05 -9.81 17.59
C ASN A 19 -8.22 -8.80 17.64
N GLN A 20 -9.38 -9.18 17.14
CA GLN A 20 -10.58 -8.32 17.02
C GLN A 20 -11.07 -7.71 18.34
N SER A 21 -10.61 -8.21 19.48
CA SER A 21 -10.91 -7.66 20.81
C SER A 21 -9.96 -6.55 21.25
N SER A 22 -8.89 -6.28 20.49
CA SER A 22 -7.95 -5.20 20.80
C SER A 22 -8.60 -3.83 20.62
N LYS A 23 -8.20 -2.88 21.48
CA LYS A 23 -8.69 -1.50 21.44
C LYS A 23 -7.93 -0.64 20.43
N ILE A 24 -6.77 -1.08 19.97
CA ILE A 24 -5.96 -0.42 18.97
C ILE A 24 -6.05 -1.22 17.68
N GLY A 25 -6.62 -0.61 16.63
CA GLY A 25 -6.76 -1.21 15.31
C GLY A 25 -5.78 -0.65 14.29
N ILE A 26 -5.32 -1.47 13.36
CA ILE A 26 -4.54 -1.04 12.21
C ILE A 26 -5.01 -1.78 10.94
N MET A 27 -5.36 -1.00 9.92
CA MET A 27 -5.61 -1.53 8.58
C MET A 27 -4.38 -1.41 7.71
N LEU A 28 -4.06 -2.50 6.98
CA LEU A 28 -2.94 -2.54 6.04
C LEU A 28 -3.46 -2.70 4.60
N ILE A 29 -2.95 -1.88 3.67
CA ILE A 29 -3.40 -1.81 2.28
C ILE A 29 -2.24 -2.08 1.33
N HIS A 30 -2.38 -3.13 0.50
CA HIS A 30 -1.37 -3.56 -0.46
C HIS A 30 -1.25 -2.65 -1.69
N GLY A 31 -0.17 -2.84 -2.46
CA GLY A 31 0.11 -2.11 -3.69
C GLY A 31 -0.63 -2.64 -4.92
N PHE A 32 -0.52 -1.88 -6.03
CA PHE A 32 -1.14 -2.19 -7.31
C PHE A 32 -0.66 -3.52 -7.89
N THR A 33 -1.60 -4.35 -8.32
CA THR A 33 -1.40 -5.73 -8.82
C THR A 33 -0.90 -6.74 -7.80
N ASN A 34 -0.68 -6.33 -6.56
CA ASN A 34 -0.26 -7.18 -5.46
C ASN A 34 -1.47 -7.77 -4.71
N THR A 35 -1.20 -8.42 -3.62
CA THR A 35 -2.19 -9.03 -2.72
C THR A 35 -1.77 -8.78 -1.27
N THR A 36 -2.56 -9.23 -0.32
CA THR A 36 -2.22 -9.24 1.10
C THR A 36 -0.89 -9.94 1.40
N TYR A 37 -0.39 -10.81 0.50
CA TYR A 37 0.92 -11.45 0.63
C TYR A 37 2.06 -10.43 0.81
N GLU A 38 2.01 -9.30 0.10
CA GLU A 38 3.01 -8.22 0.20
C GLU A 38 3.18 -7.70 1.63
N LEU A 39 2.12 -7.80 2.43
CA LEU A 39 2.02 -7.27 3.78
C LEU A 39 2.21 -8.35 4.87
N LYS A 40 2.29 -9.64 4.47
CA LYS A 40 2.18 -10.77 5.40
C LYS A 40 3.15 -10.71 6.58
N LYS A 41 4.42 -10.35 6.32
CA LYS A 41 5.43 -10.24 7.39
C LYS A 41 5.10 -9.12 8.38
N LEU A 42 4.53 -8.01 7.91
CA LEU A 42 4.11 -6.91 8.76
C LEU A 42 2.81 -7.25 9.50
N ILE A 43 1.85 -7.91 8.82
CA ILE A 43 0.61 -8.41 9.44
C ILE A 43 0.94 -9.31 10.64
N ASP A 44 1.78 -10.33 10.44
CA ASP A 44 2.14 -11.29 11.50
C ASP A 44 2.86 -10.61 12.66
N PHE A 45 3.75 -9.67 12.35
CA PHE A 45 4.46 -8.91 13.38
C PHE A 45 3.51 -8.07 14.24
N LEU A 46 2.64 -7.26 13.62
CA LEU A 46 1.71 -6.41 14.35
C LEU A 46 0.64 -7.23 15.11
N ALA A 47 0.18 -8.34 14.54
CA ALA A 47 -0.71 -9.26 15.24
C ALA A 47 -0.06 -9.89 16.47
N SER A 48 1.25 -10.19 16.43
CA SER A 48 2.01 -10.68 17.59
C SER A 48 2.12 -9.64 18.72
N LYS A 49 1.82 -8.38 18.43
CA LYS A 49 1.78 -7.25 19.37
C LYS A 49 0.37 -6.96 19.89
N ASN A 50 -0.54 -7.90 19.80
CA ASN A 50 -1.93 -7.79 20.24
C ASN A 50 -2.74 -6.62 19.63
N LEU A 51 -2.31 -6.07 18.49
CA LEU A 51 -3.08 -5.10 17.74
C LEU A 51 -4.22 -5.81 16.97
N HIS A 52 -5.37 -5.17 16.84
CA HIS A 52 -6.39 -5.59 15.87
C HIS A 52 -5.89 -5.25 14.48
N VAL A 53 -5.37 -6.24 13.77
CA VAL A 53 -4.78 -6.07 12.44
C VAL A 53 -5.74 -6.59 11.39
N CYS A 54 -6.09 -5.76 10.41
CA CYS A 54 -6.85 -6.21 9.24
C CYS A 54 -6.15 -5.84 7.93
N ALA A 55 -6.25 -6.72 6.95
CA ALA A 55 -5.77 -6.54 5.59
C ALA A 55 -6.64 -7.32 4.61
N TYR A 56 -7.13 -6.66 3.58
CA TYR A 56 -8.04 -7.23 2.60
C TYR A 56 -7.46 -7.10 1.19
N ASN A 57 -7.77 -8.07 0.33
CA ASN A 57 -7.52 -7.90 -1.09
C ASN A 57 -8.49 -6.88 -1.69
N LEU A 58 -7.96 -5.83 -2.29
CA LEU A 58 -8.77 -4.80 -2.93
C LEU A 58 -9.59 -5.37 -4.11
N PRO A 59 -10.75 -4.79 -4.45
CA PRO A 59 -11.52 -5.20 -5.61
C PRO A 59 -10.65 -5.39 -6.86
N GLY A 60 -10.82 -6.54 -7.52
CA GLY A 60 -10.03 -6.91 -8.69
C GLY A 60 -8.60 -7.40 -8.41
N HIS A 61 -8.13 -7.40 -7.16
CA HIS A 61 -6.85 -7.97 -6.75
C HIS A 61 -7.06 -9.38 -6.17
N GLY A 62 -6.01 -10.18 -6.10
CA GLY A 62 -6.12 -11.56 -5.63
C GLY A 62 -6.96 -12.49 -6.51
N THR A 63 -7.30 -12.10 -7.74
CA THR A 63 -8.22 -12.82 -8.63
C THR A 63 -7.60 -13.00 -10.04
N SER A 64 -7.82 -12.05 -10.96
CA SER A 64 -7.27 -12.10 -12.30
C SER A 64 -7.00 -10.71 -12.88
N VAL A 65 -6.08 -10.62 -13.85
CA VAL A 65 -5.81 -9.40 -14.63
C VAL A 65 -7.08 -8.85 -15.29
N LYS A 66 -7.99 -9.75 -15.74
CA LYS A 66 -9.27 -9.37 -16.32
C LYS A 66 -10.17 -8.71 -15.28
N ALA A 67 -10.30 -9.29 -14.09
CA ALA A 67 -11.09 -8.72 -13.00
C ALA A 67 -10.52 -7.37 -12.56
N CYS A 68 -9.19 -7.25 -12.44
CA CYS A 68 -8.54 -5.98 -12.11
C CYS A 68 -8.87 -4.88 -13.14
N ASN A 69 -8.90 -5.22 -14.44
CA ASN A 69 -9.28 -4.27 -15.49
C ASN A 69 -10.76 -3.88 -15.52
N THR A 70 -11.61 -4.49 -14.73
CA THR A 70 -13.03 -4.09 -14.61
C THR A 70 -13.31 -3.25 -13.38
N THR A 71 -12.32 -3.04 -12.51
CA THR A 71 -12.47 -2.21 -11.31
C THR A 71 -11.98 -0.79 -11.54
N THR A 72 -12.61 0.15 -10.86
CA THR A 72 -12.27 1.57 -10.84
C THR A 72 -11.57 1.95 -9.54
N TYR A 73 -10.86 3.09 -9.55
CA TYR A 73 -10.24 3.57 -8.31
C TYR A 73 -11.31 3.98 -7.26
N SER A 74 -12.50 4.39 -7.69
CA SER A 74 -13.60 4.70 -6.77
C SER A 74 -14.08 3.45 -6.03
N GLU A 75 -14.10 2.28 -6.69
CA GLU A 75 -14.43 1.02 -6.03
C GLU A 75 -13.36 0.61 -5.01
N TRP A 76 -12.08 0.88 -5.28
CA TRP A 76 -11.01 0.65 -4.28
C TRP A 76 -11.21 1.55 -3.06
N LEU A 77 -11.52 2.84 -3.27
CA LEU A 77 -11.79 3.78 -2.19
C LEU A 77 -13.02 3.34 -1.37
N SER A 78 -14.17 3.15 -2.02
CA SER A 78 -15.42 2.80 -1.32
C SER A 78 -15.33 1.48 -0.56
N PHE A 79 -14.62 0.48 -1.12
CA PHE A 79 -14.37 -0.78 -0.40
C PHE A 79 -13.54 -0.53 0.86
N THR A 80 -12.47 0.24 0.75
CA THR A 80 -11.58 0.53 1.90
C THR A 80 -12.27 1.41 2.94
N GLU A 81 -13.08 2.40 2.51
CA GLU A 81 -13.91 3.23 3.39
C GLU A 81 -14.84 2.36 4.23
N GLN A 82 -15.55 1.40 3.59
CA GLN A 82 -16.43 0.48 4.30
C GLN A 82 -15.64 -0.37 5.32
N LYS A 83 -14.53 -0.96 4.90
CA LYS A 83 -13.72 -1.83 5.77
C LYS A 83 -13.06 -1.05 6.91
N PHE A 84 -12.65 0.18 6.65
CA PHE A 84 -12.10 1.04 7.70
C PHE A 84 -13.18 1.51 8.69
N ALA A 85 -14.39 1.78 8.25
CA ALA A 85 -15.51 2.07 9.12
C ALA A 85 -15.85 0.90 10.06
N GLU A 86 -15.79 -0.35 9.55
CA GLU A 86 -15.94 -1.57 10.36
C GLU A 86 -14.86 -1.63 11.46
N LEU A 87 -13.59 -1.43 11.12
CA LEU A 87 -12.48 -1.39 12.08
C LEU A 87 -12.66 -0.25 13.10
N SER A 88 -12.94 0.97 12.63
CA SER A 88 -13.08 2.15 13.46
C SER A 88 -14.26 2.05 14.44
N SER A 89 -15.29 1.26 14.11
CA SER A 89 -16.41 1.00 15.02
C SER A 89 -16.09 0.03 16.14
N SER A 90 -15.03 -0.78 15.99
CA SER A 90 -14.64 -1.83 16.93
C SER A 90 -13.45 -1.46 17.82
N CYS A 91 -12.71 -0.41 17.46
CA CYS A 91 -11.51 0.04 18.16
C CYS A 91 -11.69 1.44 18.73
N ASP A 92 -11.02 1.72 19.83
CA ASP A 92 -10.99 3.06 20.44
C ASP A 92 -9.98 3.98 19.74
N GLU A 93 -8.91 3.37 19.18
CA GLU A 93 -7.86 4.05 18.41
C GLU A 93 -7.57 3.30 17.12
N THR A 94 -7.39 4.04 16.03
CA THR A 94 -7.14 3.42 14.74
C THR A 94 -5.96 4.04 14.01
N PHE A 95 -5.20 3.16 13.34
CA PHE A 95 -4.10 3.50 12.46
C PHE A 95 -4.38 2.95 11.06
N ILE A 96 -3.76 3.58 10.06
CA ILE A 96 -3.83 3.09 8.70
C ILE A 96 -2.44 3.05 8.07
N CYS A 97 -2.13 1.95 7.39
CA CYS A 97 -0.85 1.73 6.73
C CYS A 97 -1.07 1.30 5.29
N GLY A 98 -0.37 1.90 4.35
CA GLY A 98 -0.44 1.49 2.96
C GLY A 98 0.90 1.56 2.24
N ILE A 99 1.08 0.69 1.24
CA ILE A 99 2.25 0.70 0.37
C ILE A 99 1.85 1.04 -1.07
N SER A 100 2.63 1.91 -1.74
CA SER A 100 2.45 2.22 -3.16
C SER A 100 1.06 2.80 -3.45
N MET A 101 0.22 2.11 -4.23
CA MET A 101 -1.20 2.44 -4.40
C MET A 101 -1.94 2.44 -3.06
N GLY A 102 -1.65 1.46 -2.19
CA GLY A 102 -2.26 1.39 -0.86
C GLY A 102 -1.95 2.61 0.00
N ALA A 103 -0.77 3.23 -0.16
CA ALA A 103 -0.43 4.48 0.51
C ALA A 103 -1.30 5.66 0.06
N LEU A 104 -1.67 5.71 -1.23
CA LEU A 104 -2.60 6.72 -1.75
C LEU A 104 -4.00 6.55 -1.17
N ILE A 105 -4.46 5.30 -1.07
CA ILE A 105 -5.75 4.96 -0.46
C ILE A 105 -5.73 5.29 1.04
N ALA A 106 -4.65 4.95 1.74
CA ALA A 106 -4.48 5.27 3.16
C ALA A 106 -4.52 6.79 3.43
N MET A 107 -3.88 7.60 2.58
CA MET A 107 -3.99 9.07 2.64
C MET A 107 -5.43 9.54 2.47
N HIS A 108 -6.19 8.96 1.52
CA HIS A 108 -7.59 9.32 1.31
C HIS A 108 -8.43 8.98 2.55
N ILE A 109 -8.30 7.77 3.09
CA ILE A 109 -9.02 7.34 4.29
C ILE A 109 -8.72 8.25 5.49
N SER A 110 -7.45 8.64 5.67
CA SER A 110 -7.05 9.51 6.79
C SER A 110 -7.64 10.92 6.74
N THR A 111 -8.19 11.34 5.60
CA THR A 111 -8.93 12.62 5.50
C THR A 111 -10.44 12.48 5.77
N LEU A 112 -10.95 11.25 5.83
CA LEU A 112 -12.38 10.98 6.03
C LEU A 112 -12.70 10.49 7.45
N PHE A 113 -11.73 9.86 8.11
CA PHE A 113 -11.88 9.25 9.43
C PHE A 113 -10.87 9.86 10.42
N PRO A 114 -11.24 9.99 11.69
CA PRO A 114 -10.27 10.35 12.73
C PRO A 114 -9.32 9.17 12.95
N VAL A 115 -8.11 9.27 12.43
CA VAL A 115 -7.06 8.27 12.63
C VAL A 115 -5.99 8.79 13.57
N ASN A 116 -5.47 7.93 14.45
CA ASN A 116 -4.36 8.25 15.35
C ASN A 116 -3.03 8.40 14.60
N GLY A 117 -2.91 7.75 13.43
CA GLY A 117 -1.73 7.93 12.59
C GLY A 117 -1.82 7.23 11.24
N LEU A 118 -1.18 7.86 10.25
CA LEU A 118 -1.00 7.37 8.89
C LEU A 118 0.43 6.85 8.70
N ILE A 119 0.59 5.63 8.19
CA ILE A 119 1.87 5.08 7.76
C ILE A 119 1.84 4.97 6.23
N SER A 120 2.59 5.82 5.55
CA SER A 120 2.65 5.90 4.10
C SER A 120 3.99 5.39 3.59
N ALA A 121 3.97 4.21 2.96
CA ALA A 121 5.15 3.55 2.42
C ALA A 121 5.20 3.65 0.89
N ALA A 122 6.26 4.25 0.35
CA ALA A 122 6.53 4.36 -1.09
C ALA A 122 5.31 4.78 -1.93
N PRO A 123 4.59 5.87 -1.60
CA PRO A 123 3.43 6.33 -2.37
C PRO A 123 3.80 6.61 -3.83
N VAL A 124 2.86 6.38 -4.77
CA VAL A 124 3.09 6.59 -6.21
C VAL A 124 2.31 7.81 -6.72
N LEU A 125 2.68 9.00 -6.26
CA LEU A 125 2.10 10.27 -6.71
C LEU A 125 2.57 10.63 -8.14
N GLU A 126 3.84 10.38 -8.43
CA GLU A 126 4.44 10.52 -9.76
C GLU A 126 5.00 9.18 -10.24
N PHE A 127 4.89 8.94 -11.55
CA PHE A 127 5.35 7.71 -12.19
C PHE A 127 6.75 7.87 -12.77
N ASN A 128 7.58 6.85 -12.64
CA ASN A 128 8.93 6.81 -13.21
C ASN A 128 8.96 7.06 -14.75
N LYS A 129 7.87 6.74 -15.46
CA LYS A 129 7.73 6.95 -16.90
C LYS A 129 6.47 7.79 -17.17
N PRO A 130 6.46 9.09 -16.80
CA PRO A 130 5.25 9.91 -16.81
C PRO A 130 4.60 9.99 -18.19
N PHE A 131 5.36 10.16 -19.27
CA PHE A 131 4.79 10.18 -20.62
C PHE A 131 4.03 8.89 -20.97
N LYS A 132 4.61 7.73 -20.63
CA LYS A 132 3.96 6.43 -20.92
C LYS A 132 2.67 6.24 -20.11
N ILE A 133 2.68 6.62 -18.85
CA ILE A 133 1.55 6.41 -17.96
C ILE A 133 0.50 7.50 -18.11
N ASN A 134 0.91 8.75 -18.25
CA ASN A 134 -0.03 9.88 -18.27
C ASN A 134 -0.63 10.17 -19.65
N ILE A 135 0.07 9.79 -20.73
CA ILE A 135 -0.35 10.09 -22.11
C ILE A 135 -0.67 8.80 -22.88
N LEU A 136 0.32 7.90 -23.03
CA LEU A 136 0.12 6.72 -23.89
C LEU A 136 -0.86 5.71 -23.31
N ASN A 137 -0.80 5.45 -21.99
CA ASN A 137 -1.67 4.45 -21.38
C ASN A 137 -3.16 4.82 -21.49
N PRO A 138 -3.63 6.04 -21.15
CA PRO A 138 -5.03 6.42 -21.34
C PRO A 138 -5.55 6.25 -22.78
N LEU A 139 -4.68 6.49 -23.75
CA LEU A 139 -5.06 6.38 -25.18
C LEU A 139 -5.14 4.92 -25.64
N LEU A 140 -4.29 4.03 -25.09
CA LEU A 140 -4.08 2.69 -25.64
C LEU A 140 -4.62 1.55 -24.75
N CYS A 141 -4.97 1.81 -23.49
CA CYS A 141 -5.32 0.76 -22.51
C CYS A 141 -6.56 -0.06 -22.91
N HIS A 142 -7.51 0.52 -23.66
CA HIS A 142 -8.68 -0.20 -24.15
C HIS A 142 -8.36 -1.11 -25.34
N MET A 143 -7.33 -0.77 -26.11
CA MET A 143 -6.83 -1.59 -27.22
C MET A 143 -5.91 -2.71 -26.72
N PHE A 144 -4.96 -2.38 -25.84
CA PHE A 144 -4.01 -3.29 -25.25
C PHE A 144 -4.33 -3.46 -23.76
N LYS A 145 -5.21 -4.43 -23.43
CA LYS A 145 -5.75 -4.58 -22.06
C LYS A 145 -4.71 -4.98 -21.03
N SER A 146 -3.62 -5.62 -21.44
CA SER A 146 -2.53 -6.03 -20.54
C SER A 146 -1.18 -6.04 -21.25
N ARG A 147 -0.12 -6.03 -20.45
CA ARG A 147 1.29 -6.14 -20.89
C ARG A 147 2.08 -6.95 -19.88
N PRO A 148 2.95 -7.89 -20.33
CA PRO A 148 3.82 -8.63 -19.43
C PRO A 148 4.66 -7.69 -18.55
N LYS A 149 4.82 -8.02 -17.27
CA LYS A 149 5.81 -7.38 -16.41
C LYS A 149 7.21 -7.86 -16.83
N LYS A 150 8.20 -6.97 -16.75
CA LYS A 150 9.60 -7.36 -16.83
C LYS A 150 10.01 -7.91 -15.46
N TYR A 151 10.66 -9.05 -15.47
CA TYR A 151 11.11 -9.72 -14.25
C TYR A 151 12.39 -9.12 -13.72
N GLU A 152 12.52 -9.08 -12.41
CA GLU A 152 13.82 -9.13 -11.76
C GLU A 152 14.11 -10.61 -11.44
N VAL A 153 15.22 -11.10 -11.94
CA VAL A 153 15.69 -12.46 -11.64
C VAL A 153 16.55 -12.37 -10.39
N ASN A 154 16.12 -12.97 -9.30
CA ASN A 154 16.95 -13.15 -8.13
C ASN A 154 17.29 -14.65 -8.03
N ASN A 155 18.58 -15.00 -8.07
CA ASN A 155 19.07 -16.40 -8.04
C ASN A 155 18.40 -17.33 -9.06
N GLY A 156 18.12 -16.84 -10.28
CA GLY A 156 17.53 -17.65 -11.34
C GLY A 156 16.01 -17.86 -11.24
N GLN A 157 15.36 -17.27 -10.24
CA GLN A 157 13.91 -17.31 -10.08
C GLN A 157 13.30 -15.92 -10.30
N SER A 158 12.22 -15.87 -11.06
CA SER A 158 11.43 -14.66 -11.26
C SER A 158 10.49 -14.48 -10.08
N ILE A 159 10.68 -13.42 -9.30
CA ILE A 159 9.84 -13.11 -8.13
C ILE A 159 8.75 -12.13 -8.55
N TYR A 160 7.48 -12.53 -8.37
CA TYR A 160 6.33 -11.65 -8.50
C TYR A 160 5.56 -11.58 -7.20
N TYR A 161 5.08 -10.37 -6.96
CA TYR A 161 4.03 -10.15 -5.98
C TYR A 161 2.74 -9.86 -6.77
N GLY A 162 1.78 -10.78 -6.72
CA GLY A 162 0.52 -10.65 -7.44
C GLY A 162 0.59 -10.98 -8.93
N TYR A 163 0.01 -10.16 -9.82
CA TYR A 163 -0.09 -10.49 -11.24
C TYR A 163 1.24 -10.39 -11.98
N ASN A 164 1.44 -11.32 -12.93
CA ASN A 164 2.59 -11.34 -13.85
C ASN A 164 2.44 -10.38 -15.05
N GLN A 165 1.31 -9.71 -15.17
CA GLN A 165 1.02 -8.71 -16.21
C GLN A 165 0.53 -7.42 -15.58
N TRP A 166 0.77 -6.32 -16.27
CA TRP A 166 0.18 -5.02 -15.97
C TRP A 166 -1.22 -4.97 -16.56
N PRO A 167 -2.31 -4.86 -15.78
CA PRO A 167 -3.65 -4.56 -16.27
C PRO A 167 -3.72 -3.09 -16.67
N LEU A 168 -3.73 -2.78 -17.96
CA LEU A 168 -3.52 -1.41 -18.43
C LEU A 168 -4.72 -0.49 -18.21
N ILE A 169 -5.95 -1.02 -18.17
CA ILE A 169 -7.15 -0.23 -17.81
C ILE A 169 -7.06 0.13 -16.32
N ALA A 170 -6.79 -0.83 -15.45
CA ALA A 170 -6.61 -0.56 -14.02
C ALA A 170 -5.38 0.34 -13.74
N LEU A 171 -4.33 0.27 -14.56
CA LEU A 171 -3.20 1.20 -14.46
C LEU A 171 -3.63 2.64 -14.76
N ASN A 172 -4.60 2.83 -15.65
CA ASN A 172 -5.20 4.16 -15.88
C ASN A 172 -6.05 4.60 -14.67
N GLU A 173 -6.71 3.68 -13.98
CA GLU A 173 -7.40 3.99 -12.73
C GLU A 173 -6.41 4.38 -11.60
N LEU A 174 -5.29 3.67 -11.48
CA LEU A 174 -4.21 4.08 -10.56
C LEU A 174 -3.69 5.49 -10.88
N ARG A 175 -3.52 5.82 -12.17
CA ARG A 175 -3.13 7.18 -12.59
C ARG A 175 -4.16 8.24 -12.16
N LYS A 176 -5.45 7.93 -12.28
CA LYS A 176 -6.52 8.83 -11.82
C LYS A 176 -6.48 9.01 -10.30
N LEU A 177 -6.29 7.90 -9.55
CA LEU A 177 -6.12 7.93 -8.10
C LEU A 177 -4.91 8.79 -7.69
N SER A 178 -3.74 8.58 -8.32
CA SER A 178 -2.54 9.39 -8.04
C SER A 178 -2.82 10.89 -8.23
N LYS A 179 -3.47 11.25 -9.34
CA LYS A 179 -3.85 12.64 -9.61
C LYS A 179 -4.88 13.17 -8.59
N HIS A 180 -5.86 12.36 -8.22
CA HIS A 180 -6.86 12.72 -7.21
C HIS A 180 -6.20 13.00 -5.87
N VAL A 181 -5.33 12.09 -5.41
CA VAL A 181 -4.65 12.23 -4.11
C VAL A 181 -3.72 13.45 -4.13
N TYR A 182 -2.92 13.63 -5.17
CA TYR A 182 -2.02 14.77 -5.27
C TYR A 182 -2.77 16.11 -5.20
N ASN A 183 -3.88 16.25 -5.95
CA ASN A 183 -4.57 17.53 -6.09
C ASN A 183 -5.58 17.84 -4.97
N ASN A 184 -6.17 16.81 -4.34
CA ASN A 184 -7.35 17.02 -3.50
C ASN A 184 -7.23 16.41 -2.09
N VAL A 185 -6.26 15.53 -1.85
CA VAL A 185 -6.17 14.78 -0.60
C VAL A 185 -4.93 15.14 0.20
N LEU A 186 -3.76 15.14 -0.43
CA LEU A 186 -2.46 15.20 0.23
C LEU A 186 -2.32 16.39 1.20
N SER A 187 -2.75 17.58 0.79
CA SER A 187 -2.71 18.79 1.61
C SER A 187 -3.75 18.82 2.73
N ASN A 188 -4.70 17.88 2.73
CA ASN A 188 -5.75 17.76 3.74
C ASN A 188 -5.48 16.63 4.74
N VAL A 189 -4.40 15.88 4.59
CA VAL A 189 -3.96 14.91 5.59
C VAL A 189 -3.38 15.66 6.77
N ASP A 190 -4.08 15.71 7.88
CA ASP A 190 -3.74 16.49 9.08
C ASP A 190 -3.31 15.63 10.29
N CYS A 191 -3.56 14.32 10.25
CA CYS A 191 -3.15 13.38 11.29
C CYS A 191 -1.62 13.18 11.33
N PRO A 192 -1.05 12.67 12.46
CA PRO A 192 0.33 12.24 12.51
C PRO A 192 0.68 11.29 11.38
N ALA A 193 1.85 11.46 10.74
CA ALA A 193 2.25 10.69 9.59
C ALA A 193 3.68 10.13 9.69
N LEU A 194 3.83 8.83 9.42
CA LEU A 194 5.12 8.18 9.21
C LEU A 194 5.32 7.91 7.72
N LEU A 195 6.33 8.56 7.12
CA LEU A 195 6.70 8.36 5.73
C LEU A 195 7.87 7.39 5.63
N ILE A 196 7.67 6.27 4.93
CA ILE A 196 8.71 5.26 4.69
C ILE A 196 9.01 5.19 3.21
N HIS A 197 10.28 5.32 2.81
CA HIS A 197 10.65 5.21 1.40
C HIS A 197 12.08 4.68 1.23
N SER A 198 12.29 3.88 0.18
CA SER A 198 13.62 3.41 -0.18
C SER A 198 14.25 4.31 -1.26
N LYS A 199 15.54 4.63 -1.10
CA LYS A 199 16.30 5.39 -2.10
C LYS A 199 16.48 4.61 -3.40
N ASP A 200 16.53 3.27 -3.33
CA ASP A 200 16.71 2.40 -4.49
C ASP A 200 15.40 1.94 -5.14
N ASP A 201 14.27 2.52 -4.75
CA ASP A 201 12.98 2.23 -5.37
C ASP A 201 12.93 2.72 -6.83
N LYS A 202 12.82 1.78 -7.77
CA LYS A 202 12.71 2.06 -9.21
C LYS A 202 11.27 2.11 -9.72
N THR A 203 10.29 1.77 -8.87
CA THR A 203 8.86 1.74 -9.19
C THR A 203 8.19 3.04 -8.77
N ALA A 204 8.13 3.31 -7.48
CA ALA A 204 7.76 4.60 -6.92
C ALA A 204 9.06 5.38 -6.64
N ILE A 205 9.54 6.15 -7.60
CA ILE A 205 10.83 6.84 -7.50
C ILE A 205 10.91 7.69 -6.23
N PHE A 206 12.10 7.79 -5.66
CA PHE A 206 12.35 8.48 -4.38
C PHE A 206 11.85 9.93 -4.34
N ASN A 207 11.68 10.58 -5.51
CA ASN A 207 11.06 11.90 -5.60
C ASN A 207 9.65 11.96 -4.97
N ASN A 208 8.91 10.85 -4.98
CA ASN A 208 7.60 10.76 -4.34
C ASN A 208 7.66 11.00 -2.82
N TYR A 209 8.76 10.59 -2.16
CA TYR A 209 8.98 10.94 -0.75
C TYR A 209 9.06 12.47 -0.57
N SER A 210 9.83 13.15 -1.40
CA SER A 210 9.98 14.61 -1.32
C SER A 210 8.66 15.33 -1.59
N ILE A 211 7.90 14.87 -2.59
CA ILE A 211 6.57 15.40 -2.88
C ILE A 211 5.66 15.22 -1.67
N THR A 212 5.56 13.99 -1.14
CA THR A 212 4.70 13.71 0.02
C THR A 212 5.08 14.60 1.19
N LYS A 213 6.36 14.65 1.55
CA LYS A 213 6.85 15.44 2.69
C LYS A 213 6.58 16.93 2.56
N ASN A 214 6.68 17.48 1.35
CA ASN A 214 6.54 18.92 1.12
C ASN A 214 5.07 19.38 1.01
N TYR A 215 4.15 18.48 0.66
CA TYR A 215 2.76 18.86 0.38
C TYR A 215 1.74 18.22 1.31
N ILE A 216 2.13 17.30 2.19
CA ILE A 216 1.24 16.75 3.23
C ILE A 216 0.83 17.86 4.21
N GLY A 217 -0.45 17.89 4.57
CA GLY A 217 -0.99 18.92 5.48
C GLY A 217 -0.62 18.72 6.95
N SER A 218 -0.17 17.52 7.34
CA SER A 218 0.21 17.20 8.71
C SER A 218 1.39 18.03 9.21
N ASN A 219 1.29 18.52 10.45
CA ASN A 219 2.39 19.17 11.17
C ASN A 219 3.26 18.18 11.97
N ASP A 220 2.82 16.94 12.10
CA ASP A 220 3.54 15.86 12.81
C ASP A 220 3.95 14.77 11.80
N VAL A 221 5.11 14.96 11.22
CA VAL A 221 5.64 14.08 10.16
C VAL A 221 6.99 13.51 10.56
N SER A 222 7.02 12.21 10.81
CA SER A 222 8.25 11.45 10.95
C SER A 222 8.61 10.68 9.68
N SER A 223 9.86 10.27 9.53
CA SER A 223 10.34 9.63 8.31
C SER A 223 11.30 8.48 8.62
N LEU A 224 11.24 7.45 7.78
CA LEU A 224 12.23 6.38 7.70
C LEU A 224 12.69 6.23 6.25
N ILE A 225 13.92 6.59 5.97
CA ILE A 225 14.54 6.39 4.66
C ILE A 225 15.38 5.13 4.71
N ILE A 226 15.09 4.17 3.81
CA ILE A 226 15.80 2.91 3.67
C ILE A 226 16.72 2.95 2.46
N GLU A 227 17.85 2.24 2.55
CA GLU A 227 18.94 2.34 1.56
C GLU A 227 18.97 1.14 0.61
N LYS A 228 18.61 -0.06 1.07
CA LYS A 228 18.89 -1.33 0.38
C LYS A 228 17.66 -2.02 -0.17
N SER A 229 16.49 -1.71 0.35
CA SER A 229 15.24 -2.31 -0.12
C SER A 229 14.84 -1.72 -1.46
N LYS A 230 14.21 -2.54 -2.27
CA LYS A 230 13.52 -2.09 -3.48
C LYS A 230 12.11 -1.60 -3.13
N HIS A 231 11.16 -1.72 -4.07
CA HIS A 231 9.79 -1.24 -3.87
C HIS A 231 9.02 -1.98 -2.78
N ASN A 232 9.18 -3.31 -2.67
CA ASN A 232 8.46 -4.13 -1.67
C ASN A 232 9.15 -4.07 -0.30
N ILE A 233 9.09 -2.91 0.35
CA ILE A 233 9.82 -2.63 1.58
C ILE A 233 9.37 -3.48 2.77
N PHE A 234 8.12 -3.91 2.84
CA PHE A 234 7.61 -4.72 3.95
C PHE A 234 8.00 -6.21 3.86
N ASP A 235 8.47 -6.66 2.71
CA ASP A 235 8.96 -8.05 2.51
C ASP A 235 10.50 -8.15 2.47
N CYS A 236 11.22 -7.07 2.75
CA CYS A 236 12.66 -7.10 2.72
C CYS A 236 13.25 -7.68 4.02
N ASP A 237 14.14 -8.67 3.88
CA ASP A 237 14.75 -9.31 5.06
C ASP A 237 15.83 -8.44 5.71
N ASN A 238 16.55 -7.61 4.92
CA ASN A 238 17.70 -6.85 5.41
C ASN A 238 17.35 -5.66 6.31
N GLU A 239 16.17 -5.05 6.13
CA GLU A 239 15.74 -3.84 6.84
C GLU A 239 14.41 -4.04 7.58
N LYS A 240 13.93 -5.29 7.64
CA LYS A 240 12.66 -5.67 8.24
C LYS A 240 12.54 -5.20 9.69
N GLU A 241 13.53 -5.48 10.51
CA GLU A 241 13.49 -5.13 11.94
C GLU A 241 13.42 -3.62 12.16
N ILE A 242 14.19 -2.85 11.41
CA ILE A 242 14.19 -1.38 11.50
C ILE A 242 12.82 -0.84 11.12
N ILE A 243 12.20 -1.37 10.06
CA ILE A 243 10.89 -0.94 9.60
C ILE A 243 9.81 -1.30 10.63
N GLN A 244 9.81 -2.54 11.11
CA GLN A 244 8.85 -3.03 12.09
C GLN A 244 8.94 -2.26 13.42
N THR A 245 10.15 -2.04 13.91
CA THR A 245 10.38 -1.24 15.12
C THR A 245 9.90 0.19 14.93
N LYS A 246 10.24 0.83 13.82
CA LYS A 246 9.83 2.22 13.56
C LYS A 246 8.32 2.38 13.45
N ILE A 247 7.62 1.40 12.87
CA ILE A 247 6.15 1.39 12.80
C ILE A 247 5.56 1.22 14.20
N LEU A 248 6.10 0.31 15.01
CA LEU A 248 5.63 0.08 16.37
C LEU A 248 5.85 1.32 17.25
N ASP A 249 7.06 1.89 17.24
CA ASP A 249 7.37 3.14 17.95
C ASP A 249 6.42 4.29 17.57
N PHE A 250 6.07 4.38 16.28
CA PHE A 250 5.12 5.39 15.81
C PHE A 250 3.71 5.14 16.36
N ILE A 251 3.25 3.88 16.38
CA ILE A 251 1.96 3.52 16.98
C ILE A 251 1.96 3.86 18.48
N ASP A 252 3.00 3.46 19.22
CA ASP A 252 3.14 3.72 20.65
C ASP A 252 3.16 5.22 20.98
N GLN A 253 3.84 6.01 20.16
CA GLN A 253 3.93 7.46 20.34
C GLN A 253 2.57 8.15 20.17
N HIS A 254 1.66 7.60 19.36
CA HIS A 254 0.38 8.22 19.00
C HIS A 254 -0.83 7.45 19.55
N SER A 255 -0.58 6.49 20.45
CA SER A 255 -1.61 5.78 21.20
C SER A 255 -1.65 6.27 22.64
N SER A 256 -2.86 6.41 23.20
CA SER A 256 -3.05 6.66 24.63
C SER A 256 -2.96 5.39 25.47
N TYR A 257 -3.04 4.23 24.82
CA TYR A 257 -2.84 2.93 25.46
C TYR A 257 -1.35 2.64 25.55
N THR A 258 -0.79 2.57 26.76
CA THR A 258 0.56 2.04 26.96
C THR A 258 0.55 0.57 26.54
N ALA A 259 1.07 0.33 25.37
CA ALA A 259 1.18 -1.02 24.87
C ALA A 259 2.20 -1.78 25.74
N SER A 260 1.70 -2.75 26.51
CA SER A 260 2.52 -3.77 27.13
C SER A 260 2.87 -4.80 26.04
N PHE A 261 3.77 -4.42 25.13
CA PHE A 261 4.23 -5.31 24.05
C PHE A 261 5.33 -6.26 24.52
#